data_8339a89fabc96f9ff50afb81f31803b4
#
_entry.id   8339a89fabc96f9ff50afb81f31803b4
#
_cell.length_a   1.000
_cell.length_b   1.000
_cell.length_c   1.000
_cell.angle_alpha   90.00
_cell.angle_beta   90.00
_cell.angle_gamma   90.00
#
_symmetry.space_group_name_H-M   'P 1'
#
loop_
_entity.id
_entity.type
_entity.pdbx_description
1 polymer ?
#
loop_
_entity_poly.entity_id
_entity_poly.type
_entity_poly.pdbx_seq_one_letter_code
_entity_poly.pdbx_strand_id
1 'polypeptide(L)'
;MAKKKNKSVNIKRYKAKKEFNIGMFLFAVVFIYLIVTITAYLLEDKPSIYEVREGSIVKDNTYTGLIIRQETTVNAESGGYINYYQNGNSKVKYGAPVYAISKNALNFDDSSTESSSTADLSPDVQSGLVTQLQTFNENYDNSNFSSIYTLKNELQNTLQNAYCTTKTAQLASVIESSGQTVTTSSAGQDGIVSHTIDGLESLTVDNFTADNFNKTNYKVTELTDRMKISSGSPAYRLITSENWYVVIPLKEDTAKEFQKSNLQNVQVRIDKDSEKMWSAFSVLERDGNFYGVLTFDNSMIRYASERFLNIELILEDECGLKIPKSSVVEEQFFVIPHDYITNGGNSSLEGVMVLDSKGTASFQAVDIYNTSDDGEVYLSRDQLKSGTVIVKPDSSDTYTIDTQKPLKGVYNINKGYAIFKKVSILCESDEYYIVQEGDSYGLSNFDHIVQNGAGVSSDDVVFQ
;
A
#
# COMPACT_ATOMS: atom_id res chain seq x y z
N MET A 1 96.33 -46.54 -58.98
CA MET A 1 95.18 -45.72 -58.58
C MET A 1 94.28 -46.50 -57.60
N ALA A 2 94.42 -46.26 -56.31
CA ALA A 2 93.67 -46.98 -55.27
C ALA A 2 92.54 -46.13 -54.69
N LYS A 3 91.26 -46.56 -54.83
CA LYS A 3 90.06 -45.93 -54.27
C LYS A 3 89.98 -46.18 -52.77
N LYS A 4 90.12 -45.13 -51.96
CA LYS A 4 89.82 -45.17 -50.51
C LYS A 4 88.29 -45.29 -50.28
N LYS A 5 87.89 -46.41 -49.62
CA LYS A 5 86.48 -46.60 -49.09
C LYS A 5 86.33 -45.84 -47.83
N ASN A 6 85.39 -44.85 -47.80
CA ASN A 6 84.95 -44.20 -46.56
C ASN A 6 84.07 -45.20 -45.77
N LYS A 7 84.48 -45.47 -44.54
CA LYS A 7 83.67 -46.19 -43.55
C LYS A 7 82.71 -45.19 -42.88
N SER A 8 81.39 -45.38 -43.08
CA SER A 8 80.37 -44.67 -42.37
C SER A 8 80.31 -45.17 -40.90
N VAL A 9 80.47 -44.28 -39.94
CA VAL A 9 80.37 -44.58 -38.56
C VAL A 9 78.86 -44.53 -38.20
N ASN A 10 78.29 -45.65 -37.76
CA ASN A 10 76.88 -45.77 -37.27
C ASN A 10 76.81 -45.20 -35.84
N ILE A 11 76.24 -44.01 -35.72
CA ILE A 11 75.97 -43.39 -34.43
C ILE A 11 74.74 -44.09 -33.82
N LYS A 12 74.93 -44.94 -32.88
CA LYS A 12 73.87 -45.51 -32.06
C LYS A 12 73.21 -44.44 -31.27
N ARG A 13 71.93 -44.08 -31.63
CA ARG A 13 71.12 -43.20 -30.79
C ARG A 13 70.86 -43.86 -29.45
N TYR A 14 71.39 -43.28 -28.38
CA TYR A 14 71.09 -43.66 -27.00
C TYR A 14 69.67 -43.27 -26.71
N LYS A 15 68.74 -44.24 -26.52
CA LYS A 15 67.43 -44.01 -25.93
C LYS A 15 67.63 -43.77 -24.43
N ALA A 16 67.48 -42.51 -24.00
CA ALA A 16 67.43 -42.21 -22.57
C ALA A 16 66.29 -43.02 -21.94
N LYS A 17 66.61 -43.83 -20.97
CA LYS A 17 65.59 -44.47 -20.09
C LYS A 17 64.87 -43.33 -19.37
N LYS A 18 63.55 -43.22 -19.59
CA LYS A 18 62.73 -42.34 -18.76
C LYS A 18 62.72 -42.93 -17.36
N GLU A 19 63.56 -42.39 -16.51
CA GLU A 19 63.51 -42.69 -15.08
C GLU A 19 62.27 -41.97 -14.53
N PHE A 20 61.37 -42.76 -13.95
CA PHE A 20 60.13 -42.25 -13.37
C PHE A 20 60.50 -41.56 -12.05
N ASN A 21 60.54 -40.23 -12.02
CA ASN A 21 60.94 -39.48 -10.83
C ASN A 21 59.76 -39.50 -9.86
N ILE A 22 59.81 -40.33 -8.82
CA ILE A 22 58.78 -40.50 -7.77
C ILE A 22 58.44 -39.16 -7.15
N GLY A 23 59.45 -38.25 -6.98
CA GLY A 23 59.23 -36.88 -6.46
C GLY A 23 58.31 -36.03 -7.33
N MET A 24 58.42 -36.21 -8.68
CA MET A 24 57.54 -35.49 -9.62
C MET A 24 56.09 -35.97 -9.54
N PHE A 25 55.91 -37.29 -9.32
CA PHE A 25 54.57 -37.90 -9.13
C PHE A 25 53.95 -37.39 -7.82
N LEU A 26 54.74 -37.37 -6.74
CA LEU A 26 54.28 -36.91 -5.43
C LEU A 26 53.93 -35.40 -5.46
N PHE A 27 54.74 -34.61 -6.17
CA PHE A 27 54.45 -33.19 -6.38
C PHE A 27 53.16 -33.00 -7.20
N ALA A 28 52.92 -33.80 -8.24
CA ALA A 28 51.70 -33.73 -9.06
C ALA A 28 50.46 -34.06 -8.21
N VAL A 29 50.53 -35.06 -7.31
CA VAL A 29 49.42 -35.40 -6.41
C VAL A 29 49.11 -34.25 -5.45
N VAL A 30 50.16 -33.69 -4.80
CA VAL A 30 49.98 -32.52 -3.89
C VAL A 30 49.46 -31.32 -4.65
N PHE A 31 49.95 -31.09 -5.87
CA PHE A 31 49.49 -29.96 -6.70
C PHE A 31 48.01 -30.09 -7.11
N ILE A 32 47.59 -31.32 -7.50
CA ILE A 32 46.17 -31.60 -7.80
C ILE A 32 45.31 -31.41 -6.55
N TYR A 33 45.76 -31.91 -5.39
CA TYR A 33 45.08 -31.71 -4.12
C TYR A 33 44.89 -30.22 -3.80
N LEU A 34 45.94 -29.40 -3.96
CA LEU A 34 45.89 -27.95 -3.74
C LEU A 34 44.92 -27.27 -4.72
N ILE A 35 44.95 -27.67 -6.03
CA ILE A 35 43.97 -27.13 -7.02
C ILE A 35 42.55 -27.46 -6.62
N VAL A 36 42.27 -28.72 -6.24
CA VAL A 36 40.94 -29.14 -5.83
C VAL A 36 40.51 -28.38 -4.57
N THR A 37 41.39 -28.23 -3.56
CA THR A 37 41.07 -27.50 -2.33
C THR A 37 40.83 -26.02 -2.57
N ILE A 38 41.67 -25.39 -3.41
CA ILE A 38 41.47 -23.96 -3.79
C ILE A 38 40.18 -23.79 -4.60
N THR A 39 39.92 -24.71 -5.53
CA THR A 39 38.70 -24.63 -6.36
C THR A 39 37.45 -24.85 -5.50
N ALA A 40 37.47 -25.80 -4.56
CA ALA A 40 36.39 -26.04 -3.61
C ALA A 40 36.14 -24.78 -2.75
N TYR A 41 37.22 -24.16 -2.23
CA TYR A 41 37.13 -22.93 -1.43
C TYR A 41 36.59 -21.72 -2.22
N LEU A 42 36.95 -21.60 -3.51
CA LEU A 42 36.47 -20.51 -4.38
C LEU A 42 35.03 -20.73 -4.88
N LEU A 43 34.57 -21.98 -4.91
CA LEU A 43 33.20 -22.36 -5.28
C LEU A 43 32.27 -22.50 -4.09
N GLU A 44 32.79 -22.36 -2.87
CA GLU A 44 31.98 -22.37 -1.65
C GLU A 44 31.10 -21.10 -1.64
N ASP A 45 29.80 -21.29 -1.75
CA ASP A 45 28.80 -20.20 -1.67
C ASP A 45 28.86 -19.62 -0.25
N LYS A 46 29.49 -18.46 -0.10
CA LYS A 46 29.49 -17.74 1.17
C LYS A 46 28.09 -17.21 1.43
N PRO A 47 27.50 -17.47 2.59
CA PRO A 47 26.19 -16.95 2.92
C PRO A 47 26.22 -15.42 2.90
N SER A 48 25.30 -14.83 2.14
CA SER A 48 25.11 -13.39 2.12
C SER A 48 24.44 -12.94 3.41
N ILE A 49 24.83 -11.77 3.87
CA ILE A 49 24.38 -11.18 5.14
C ILE A 49 23.43 -10.03 4.87
N TYR A 50 22.37 -9.95 5.64
CA TYR A 50 21.41 -8.87 5.61
C TYR A 50 21.35 -8.18 6.99
N GLU A 51 21.50 -6.86 7.01
CA GLU A 51 21.33 -6.06 8.22
C GLU A 51 19.86 -5.74 8.43
N VAL A 52 19.30 -6.17 9.54
CA VAL A 52 17.91 -5.94 9.93
C VAL A 52 17.71 -4.47 10.31
N ARG A 53 16.74 -3.83 9.69
CA ARG A 53 16.37 -2.44 9.99
C ARG A 53 14.87 -2.30 10.17
N GLU A 54 14.48 -1.31 10.96
CA GLU A 54 13.10 -0.88 11.00
C GLU A 54 12.63 -0.51 9.59
N GLY A 55 11.42 -0.90 9.26
CA GLY A 55 10.79 -0.61 7.99
C GLY A 55 9.30 -0.87 8.04
N SER A 56 8.61 -0.38 7.01
CA SER A 56 7.22 -0.71 6.75
C SER A 56 7.09 -1.32 5.36
N ILE A 57 6.05 -2.09 5.15
CA ILE A 57 5.65 -2.52 3.81
C ILE A 57 4.51 -1.62 3.38
N VAL A 58 4.80 -0.75 2.40
CA VAL A 58 3.74 0.05 1.77
C VAL A 58 2.94 -0.89 0.88
N LYS A 59 1.72 -1.23 1.33
CA LYS A 59 0.75 -1.94 0.48
C LYS A 59 0.25 -0.95 -0.57
N ASP A 60 0.07 -1.39 -1.81
CA ASP A 60 -0.65 -0.61 -2.83
C ASP A 60 -2.13 -0.59 -2.47
N ASN A 61 -2.52 0.48 -1.78
CA ASN A 61 -3.90 0.72 -1.35
C ASN A 61 -4.61 1.73 -2.27
N THR A 62 -4.21 1.76 -3.55
CA THR A 62 -4.85 2.60 -4.57
C THR A 62 -6.05 1.90 -5.20
N TYR A 63 -7.14 2.61 -5.30
CA TYR A 63 -8.39 2.11 -5.84
C TYR A 63 -9.02 3.11 -6.78
N THR A 64 -9.74 2.62 -7.79
CA THR A 64 -10.70 3.43 -8.52
C THR A 64 -12.08 3.25 -7.89
N GLY A 65 -12.60 4.30 -7.27
CA GLY A 65 -13.89 4.31 -6.60
C GLY A 65 -14.99 4.90 -7.47
N LEU A 66 -16.19 4.40 -7.29
CA LEU A 66 -17.44 4.89 -7.88
C LEU A 66 -18.09 5.88 -6.92
N ILE A 67 -18.33 7.12 -7.38
CA ILE A 67 -19.03 8.13 -6.58
C ILE A 67 -20.53 7.86 -6.62
N ILE A 68 -21.13 7.81 -5.43
CA ILE A 68 -22.57 7.74 -5.23
C ILE A 68 -22.99 8.91 -4.36
N ARG A 69 -23.99 9.67 -4.81
CA ARG A 69 -24.46 10.89 -4.13
C ARG A 69 -25.93 11.10 -4.37
N GLN A 70 -26.56 11.91 -3.54
CA GLN A 70 -27.95 12.28 -3.72
C GLN A 70 -28.04 13.36 -4.81
N GLU A 71 -28.55 13.00 -5.97
CA GLU A 71 -28.65 13.89 -7.12
C GLU A 71 -29.93 13.63 -7.91
N THR A 72 -30.38 14.66 -8.62
CA THR A 72 -31.62 14.61 -9.43
C THR A 72 -31.38 15.31 -10.75
N THR A 73 -31.82 14.70 -11.82
CA THR A 73 -31.89 15.35 -13.17
C THR A 73 -33.08 16.25 -13.23
N VAL A 74 -32.87 17.50 -13.57
CA VAL A 74 -33.94 18.46 -13.85
C VAL A 74 -34.08 18.59 -15.34
N ASN A 75 -35.32 18.34 -15.86
CA ASN A 75 -35.62 18.36 -17.26
C ASN A 75 -36.13 19.74 -17.69
N ALA A 76 -35.89 20.09 -18.95
CA ALA A 76 -36.37 21.34 -19.55
C ALA A 76 -37.89 21.32 -19.72
N GLU A 77 -38.56 22.37 -19.26
CA GLU A 77 -40.01 22.54 -19.37
C GLU A 77 -40.46 22.84 -20.81
N SER A 78 -39.62 23.52 -21.58
CA SER A 78 -39.90 23.91 -22.97
C SER A 78 -38.70 23.64 -23.88
N GLY A 79 -38.95 23.57 -25.20
CA GLY A 79 -37.86 23.45 -26.17
C GLY A 79 -37.37 24.82 -26.63
N GLY A 80 -36.09 24.90 -26.99
CA GLY A 80 -35.45 26.14 -27.45
C GLY A 80 -33.95 26.10 -27.29
N TYR A 81 -33.33 27.25 -27.17
CA TYR A 81 -31.91 27.42 -26.89
C TYR A 81 -31.72 27.69 -25.42
N ILE A 82 -30.98 26.80 -24.72
CA ILE A 82 -30.73 26.92 -23.30
C ILE A 82 -29.54 27.88 -23.04
N ASN A 83 -29.71 28.78 -22.09
CA ASN A 83 -28.66 29.73 -21.66
C ASN A 83 -28.56 29.65 -20.17
N TYR A 84 -27.39 29.25 -19.67
CA TYR A 84 -27.16 29.03 -18.24
C TYR A 84 -26.73 30.31 -17.55
N TYR A 85 -27.37 30.63 -16.42
CA TYR A 85 -26.95 31.69 -15.49
C TYR A 85 -25.76 31.22 -14.64
N GLN A 86 -25.73 29.92 -14.31
CA GLN A 86 -24.73 29.31 -13.47
C GLN A 86 -23.71 28.56 -14.31
N ASN A 87 -22.45 28.60 -13.89
CA ASN A 87 -21.46 27.66 -14.40
C ASN A 87 -21.68 26.28 -13.79
N GLY A 88 -21.18 25.23 -14.44
CA GLY A 88 -21.19 23.89 -13.87
C GLY A 88 -20.41 23.85 -12.54
N ASN A 89 -20.86 22.98 -11.62
CA ASN A 89 -20.32 22.81 -10.27
C ASN A 89 -20.39 24.07 -9.39
N SER A 90 -21.50 24.83 -9.47
CA SER A 90 -21.77 26.00 -8.64
C SER A 90 -22.87 25.72 -7.62
N LYS A 91 -22.72 26.26 -6.39
CA LYS A 91 -23.76 26.20 -5.36
C LYS A 91 -24.89 27.15 -5.72
N VAL A 92 -26.11 26.67 -5.62
CA VAL A 92 -27.33 27.46 -5.85
C VAL A 92 -28.23 27.35 -4.63
N LYS A 93 -28.97 28.45 -4.36
CA LYS A 93 -30.04 28.46 -3.38
C LYS A 93 -31.38 28.23 -4.03
N TYR A 94 -32.37 27.79 -3.25
CA TYR A 94 -33.76 27.73 -3.68
C TYR A 94 -34.20 29.06 -4.34
N GLY A 95 -34.86 28.94 -5.50
CA GLY A 95 -35.34 30.11 -6.24
C GLY A 95 -34.27 30.86 -7.06
N ALA A 96 -32.99 30.50 -6.96
CA ALA A 96 -31.96 31.14 -7.79
C ALA A 96 -32.14 30.73 -9.27
N PRO A 97 -32.00 31.64 -10.23
CA PRO A 97 -32.15 31.30 -11.67
C PRO A 97 -30.98 30.39 -12.09
N VAL A 98 -31.28 29.27 -12.72
CA VAL A 98 -30.31 28.30 -13.25
C VAL A 98 -30.13 28.46 -14.75
N TYR A 99 -31.20 28.49 -15.51
CA TYR A 99 -31.15 28.66 -16.95
C TYR A 99 -32.36 29.44 -17.51
N ALA A 100 -32.19 29.98 -18.70
CA ALA A 100 -33.27 30.55 -19.50
C ALA A 100 -33.34 29.83 -20.86
N ILE A 101 -34.56 29.58 -21.37
CA ILE A 101 -34.78 29.03 -22.70
C ILE A 101 -35.34 30.15 -23.58
N SER A 102 -34.65 30.41 -24.69
CA SER A 102 -35.07 31.34 -25.75
C SER A 102 -35.51 30.58 -27.00
N LYS A 103 -36.46 31.16 -27.77
CA LYS A 103 -36.93 30.57 -29.00
C LYS A 103 -35.88 30.53 -30.10
N ASN A 104 -35.04 31.57 -30.18
CA ASN A 104 -33.90 31.67 -31.09
C ASN A 104 -32.62 31.82 -30.28
N ALA A 105 -31.49 31.48 -30.91
CA ALA A 105 -30.18 31.70 -30.27
C ALA A 105 -30.02 33.19 -29.88
N LEU A 106 -29.60 33.45 -28.63
CA LEU A 106 -29.27 34.78 -28.18
C LEU A 106 -27.88 35.14 -28.73
N ASN A 107 -27.78 36.31 -29.39
CA ASN A 107 -26.49 36.84 -29.83
C ASN A 107 -25.90 37.70 -28.73
N PHE A 108 -24.79 37.23 -28.22
CA PHE A 108 -23.92 38.06 -27.43
C PHE A 108 -22.96 38.75 -28.39
N ASP A 109 -23.13 40.05 -28.63
CA ASP A 109 -22.24 40.79 -29.50
C ASP A 109 -20.79 40.68 -28.97
N ASP A 110 -19.94 39.97 -29.73
CA ASP A 110 -18.51 39.87 -29.45
C ASP A 110 -17.79 41.23 -29.57
N SER A 111 -18.47 42.22 -30.18
CA SER A 111 -17.95 43.57 -30.33
C SER A 111 -17.83 44.38 -29.02
N SER A 112 -18.55 43.94 -27.97
CA SER A 112 -18.37 44.52 -26.63
C SER A 112 -17.23 43.81 -25.83
N THR A 113 -16.72 42.72 -26.35
CA THR A 113 -15.67 41.91 -25.70
C THR A 113 -14.24 42.33 -26.05
N GLU A 114 -14.07 43.12 -27.15
CA GLU A 114 -12.72 43.67 -27.48
C GLU A 114 -12.33 44.88 -26.63
N SER A 115 -13.28 45.49 -25.89
CA SER A 115 -12.96 46.65 -25.02
C SER A 115 -12.79 46.28 -23.53
N SER A 116 -13.02 45.02 -23.14
CA SER A 116 -12.79 44.55 -21.78
C SER A 116 -12.20 43.16 -21.78
N SER A 117 -10.99 43.03 -22.27
CA SER A 117 -10.14 41.86 -22.07
C SER A 117 -9.67 41.67 -20.61
N THR A 118 -10.15 42.51 -19.72
CA THR A 118 -10.18 42.33 -18.28
C THR A 118 -11.65 42.38 -17.88
N ALA A 119 -12.27 41.22 -17.57
CA ALA A 119 -13.46 41.21 -16.74
C ALA A 119 -13.05 41.96 -15.46
N ASP A 120 -13.43 43.26 -15.36
CA ASP A 120 -13.13 44.06 -14.18
C ASP A 120 -13.87 43.41 -13.00
N LEU A 121 -13.12 42.60 -12.26
CA LEU A 121 -13.59 42.08 -10.98
C LEU A 121 -13.99 43.27 -10.11
N SER A 122 -15.14 43.16 -9.46
CA SER A 122 -15.53 44.22 -8.55
C SER A 122 -14.41 44.50 -7.53
N PRO A 123 -14.23 45.76 -7.08
CA PRO A 123 -13.20 46.11 -6.12
C PRO A 123 -13.22 45.23 -4.86
N ASP A 124 -14.41 44.81 -4.44
CA ASP A 124 -14.57 43.90 -3.28
C ASP A 124 -14.01 42.52 -3.54
N VAL A 125 -14.23 41.95 -4.73
CA VAL A 125 -13.68 40.65 -5.13
C VAL A 125 -12.16 40.75 -5.28
N GLN A 126 -11.65 41.81 -5.89
CA GLN A 126 -10.21 42.06 -6.00
C GLN A 126 -9.55 42.15 -4.62
N SER A 127 -10.14 42.89 -3.71
CA SER A 127 -9.66 43.04 -2.33
C SER A 127 -9.68 41.71 -1.59
N GLY A 128 -10.75 40.91 -1.76
CA GLY A 128 -10.88 39.57 -1.18
C GLY A 128 -9.80 38.60 -1.69
N LEU A 129 -9.53 38.59 -3.01
CA LEU A 129 -8.48 37.76 -3.60
C LEU A 129 -7.09 38.16 -3.10
N VAL A 130 -6.81 39.46 -3.02
CA VAL A 130 -5.53 39.98 -2.47
C VAL A 130 -5.36 39.54 -1.03
N THR A 131 -6.41 39.66 -0.21
CA THR A 131 -6.38 39.23 1.20
C THR A 131 -6.12 37.73 1.33
N GLN A 132 -6.79 36.87 0.52
CA GLN A 132 -6.56 35.43 0.52
C GLN A 132 -5.11 35.10 0.15
N LEU A 133 -4.57 35.75 -0.89
CA LEU A 133 -3.18 35.54 -1.31
C LEU A 133 -2.18 36.00 -0.24
N GLN A 134 -2.43 37.13 0.43
CA GLN A 134 -1.59 37.63 1.51
C GLN A 134 -1.61 36.67 2.71
N THR A 135 -2.79 36.28 3.15
CA THR A 135 -2.94 35.32 4.26
C THR A 135 -2.24 33.98 3.96
N PHE A 136 -2.34 33.52 2.72
CA PHE A 136 -1.63 32.33 2.30
C PHE A 136 -0.11 32.53 2.36
N ASN A 137 0.41 33.63 1.82
CA ASN A 137 1.84 33.90 1.81
C ASN A 137 2.43 34.05 3.22
N GLU A 138 1.67 34.61 4.17
CA GLU A 138 2.07 34.75 5.57
C GLU A 138 2.11 33.39 6.31
N ASN A 139 1.23 32.45 5.95
CA ASN A 139 1.08 31.18 6.64
C ASN A 139 1.66 29.98 5.84
N TYR A 140 2.33 30.26 4.71
CA TYR A 140 2.84 29.19 3.86
C TYR A 140 4.01 28.44 4.52
N ASP A 141 3.86 27.13 4.64
CA ASP A 141 4.89 26.20 5.12
C ASP A 141 5.33 25.31 3.97
N ASN A 142 6.63 25.32 3.65
CA ASN A 142 7.24 24.50 2.61
C ASN A 142 7.08 22.99 2.85
N SER A 143 6.84 22.57 4.08
CA SER A 143 6.57 21.16 4.42
C SER A 143 5.16 20.72 4.04
N ASN A 144 4.24 21.67 3.83
CA ASN A 144 2.83 21.41 3.50
C ASN A 144 2.45 21.91 2.10
N PHE A 145 2.95 21.20 1.06
CA PHE A 145 2.67 21.56 -0.33
C PHE A 145 1.18 21.46 -0.71
N SER A 146 0.38 20.67 0.01
CA SER A 146 -1.06 20.52 -0.24
C SER A 146 -1.84 21.82 -0.03
N SER A 147 -1.35 22.76 0.80
CA SER A 147 -1.96 24.07 1.02
C SER A 147 -2.10 24.90 -0.26
N ILE A 148 -1.21 24.69 -1.24
CA ILE A 148 -1.30 25.35 -2.56
C ILE A 148 -2.56 24.93 -3.33
N TYR A 149 -2.95 23.66 -3.23
CA TYR A 149 -4.17 23.16 -3.88
C TYR A 149 -5.43 23.71 -3.22
N THR A 150 -5.41 23.87 -1.90
CA THR A 150 -6.50 24.52 -1.15
C THR A 150 -6.67 25.96 -1.59
N LEU A 151 -5.59 26.74 -1.63
CA LEU A 151 -5.62 28.10 -2.14
C LEU A 151 -6.14 28.17 -3.58
N LYS A 152 -5.61 27.30 -4.48
CA LYS A 152 -6.07 27.25 -5.86
C LYS A 152 -7.58 27.05 -5.95
N ASN A 153 -8.13 26.14 -5.16
CA ASN A 153 -9.56 25.84 -5.16
C ASN A 153 -10.38 27.02 -4.60
N GLU A 154 -9.92 27.67 -3.55
CA GLU A 154 -10.56 28.86 -2.98
C GLU A 154 -10.58 30.04 -3.96
N LEU A 155 -9.44 30.32 -4.61
CA LEU A 155 -9.35 31.35 -5.65
C LEU A 155 -10.28 31.02 -6.84
N GLN A 156 -10.28 29.76 -7.26
CA GLN A 156 -11.13 29.28 -8.35
C GLN A 156 -12.61 29.48 -8.02
N ASN A 157 -13.06 29.16 -6.80
CA ASN A 157 -14.42 29.35 -6.33
C ASN A 157 -14.79 30.82 -6.26
N THR A 158 -13.91 31.70 -5.76
CA THR A 158 -14.14 33.13 -5.69
C THR A 158 -14.29 33.74 -7.08
N LEU A 159 -13.39 33.41 -8.01
CA LEU A 159 -13.46 33.86 -9.40
C LEU A 159 -14.71 33.33 -10.12
N GLN A 160 -15.09 32.06 -9.89
CA GLN A 160 -16.28 31.49 -10.49
C GLN A 160 -17.56 32.17 -10.01
N ASN A 161 -17.68 32.50 -8.72
CA ASN A 161 -18.80 33.23 -8.17
C ASN A 161 -18.90 34.65 -8.78
N ALA A 162 -17.77 35.34 -8.89
CA ALA A 162 -17.72 36.65 -9.54
C ALA A 162 -18.12 36.59 -11.01
N TYR A 163 -17.63 35.57 -11.74
CA TYR A 163 -18.00 35.34 -13.14
C TYR A 163 -19.51 35.06 -13.29
N CYS A 164 -20.09 34.21 -12.43
CA CYS A 164 -21.54 33.92 -12.46
C CYS A 164 -22.37 35.17 -12.26
N THR A 165 -21.97 36.06 -11.34
CA THR A 165 -22.66 37.34 -11.11
C THR A 165 -22.64 38.22 -12.36
N THR A 166 -21.48 38.36 -13.00
CA THR A 166 -21.30 39.12 -14.24
C THR A 166 -22.09 38.51 -15.40
N LYS A 167 -22.04 37.19 -15.56
CA LYS A 167 -22.79 36.45 -16.61
C LYS A 167 -24.30 36.62 -16.43
N THR A 168 -24.80 36.58 -15.20
CA THR A 168 -26.23 36.80 -14.91
C THR A 168 -26.69 38.19 -15.36
N ALA A 169 -25.89 39.23 -15.07
CA ALA A 169 -26.20 40.58 -15.51
C ALA A 169 -26.13 40.71 -17.03
N GLN A 170 -25.14 40.14 -17.69
CA GLN A 170 -25.00 40.17 -19.14
C GLN A 170 -26.17 39.43 -19.82
N LEU A 171 -26.53 38.25 -19.34
CA LEU A 171 -27.63 37.46 -19.90
C LEU A 171 -28.97 38.21 -19.73
N ALA A 172 -29.21 38.87 -18.59
CA ALA A 172 -30.39 39.68 -18.36
C ALA A 172 -30.48 40.86 -19.36
N SER A 173 -29.36 41.57 -19.58
CA SER A 173 -29.28 42.65 -20.55
C SER A 173 -29.53 42.19 -22.01
N VAL A 174 -28.92 41.04 -22.39
CA VAL A 174 -29.12 40.47 -23.74
C VAL A 174 -30.57 40.00 -23.94
N ILE A 175 -31.19 39.42 -22.93
CA ILE A 175 -32.62 39.03 -22.97
C ILE A 175 -33.47 40.29 -23.18
N GLU A 176 -33.25 41.35 -22.40
CA GLU A 176 -34.00 42.59 -22.53
C GLU A 176 -33.84 43.24 -23.91
N SER A 177 -32.59 43.33 -24.39
CA SER A 177 -32.28 43.88 -25.71
C SER A 177 -32.81 43.06 -26.90
N SER A 178 -32.90 41.73 -26.74
CA SER A 178 -33.38 40.84 -27.81
C SER A 178 -34.87 40.93 -28.07
N GLY A 179 -35.67 41.47 -27.14
CA GLY A 179 -37.12 41.52 -27.20
C GLY A 179 -37.81 40.14 -27.30
N GLN A 180 -37.07 39.06 -27.04
CA GLN A 180 -37.59 37.69 -27.06
C GLN A 180 -38.22 37.34 -25.71
N THR A 181 -39.32 36.56 -25.80
CA THR A 181 -39.89 35.96 -24.61
C THR A 181 -39.00 34.74 -24.23
N VAL A 182 -38.47 34.76 -23.02
CA VAL A 182 -37.68 33.65 -22.46
C VAL A 182 -38.40 33.04 -21.27
N THR A 183 -38.24 31.70 -21.14
CA THR A 183 -38.71 30.97 -19.95
C THR A 183 -37.53 30.76 -19.04
N THR A 184 -37.52 31.41 -17.86
CA THR A 184 -36.46 31.22 -16.84
C THR A 184 -36.88 30.13 -15.89
N SER A 185 -35.98 29.18 -15.66
CA SER A 185 -36.12 28.12 -14.65
C SER A 185 -35.19 28.39 -13.47
N SER A 186 -35.74 28.22 -12.28
CA SER A 186 -35.03 28.44 -11.02
C SER A 186 -34.81 27.14 -10.29
N ALA A 187 -33.80 27.08 -9.40
CA ALA A 187 -33.53 25.94 -8.58
C ALA A 187 -34.69 25.61 -7.63
N GLY A 188 -35.19 24.39 -7.66
CA GLY A 188 -36.30 23.92 -6.83
C GLY A 188 -35.87 23.67 -5.35
N GLN A 189 -34.58 23.64 -5.07
CA GLN A 189 -34.00 23.47 -3.73
C GLN A 189 -32.54 23.89 -3.76
N ASP A 190 -31.94 24.01 -2.58
CA ASP A 190 -30.52 24.28 -2.42
C ASP A 190 -29.71 23.09 -2.94
N GLY A 191 -28.54 23.34 -3.52
CA GLY A 191 -27.68 22.29 -4.01
C GLY A 191 -26.53 22.77 -4.87
N ILE A 192 -25.90 21.80 -5.57
CA ILE A 192 -24.83 22.05 -6.52
C ILE A 192 -25.35 21.72 -7.92
N VAL A 193 -25.33 22.73 -8.80
CA VAL A 193 -25.66 22.53 -10.22
C VAL A 193 -24.49 21.90 -10.95
N SER A 194 -24.75 20.86 -11.74
CA SER A 194 -23.77 20.27 -12.66
C SER A 194 -24.38 20.17 -14.06
N HIS A 195 -23.58 20.47 -15.07
CA HIS A 195 -23.99 20.40 -16.49
C HIS A 195 -23.56 19.07 -17.14
N THR A 196 -23.28 18.05 -16.35
CA THR A 196 -22.93 16.71 -16.83
C THR A 196 -24.00 15.70 -16.43
N ILE A 197 -24.46 14.90 -17.39
CA ILE A 197 -25.45 13.83 -17.20
C ILE A 197 -24.77 12.51 -17.61
N ASP A 198 -24.86 11.49 -16.78
CA ASP A 198 -24.20 10.21 -17.02
C ASP A 198 -25.13 8.98 -16.94
N GLY A 199 -26.40 9.19 -16.63
CA GLY A 199 -27.41 8.12 -16.53
C GLY A 199 -27.32 7.32 -15.22
N LEU A 200 -26.46 7.71 -14.29
CA LEU A 200 -26.27 7.07 -12.99
C LEU A 200 -26.82 7.92 -11.84
N GLU A 201 -27.66 8.90 -12.13
CA GLU A 201 -28.20 9.84 -11.15
C GLU A 201 -29.14 9.20 -10.12
N SER A 202 -29.68 8.02 -10.41
CA SER A 202 -30.52 7.23 -9.49
C SER A 202 -29.74 6.22 -8.67
N LEU A 203 -28.39 6.20 -8.80
CA LEU A 203 -27.55 5.23 -8.11
C LEU A 203 -27.48 5.53 -6.62
N THR A 204 -27.63 4.48 -5.83
CA THR A 204 -27.50 4.51 -4.36
C THR A 204 -26.57 3.41 -3.88
N VAL A 205 -26.15 3.49 -2.62
CA VAL A 205 -25.36 2.41 -2.00
C VAL A 205 -26.13 1.08 -1.95
N ASP A 206 -27.47 1.13 -2.05
CA ASP A 206 -28.31 -0.08 -2.01
C ASP A 206 -28.54 -0.73 -3.38
N ASN A 207 -28.35 -0.01 -4.51
CA ASN A 207 -28.71 -0.52 -5.83
C ASN A 207 -27.55 -0.58 -6.84
N PHE A 208 -26.34 -0.20 -6.50
CA PHE A 208 -25.20 -0.34 -7.40
C PHE A 208 -24.88 -1.82 -7.68
N THR A 209 -24.28 -2.11 -8.83
CA THR A 209 -23.87 -3.44 -9.28
C THR A 209 -22.41 -3.43 -9.72
N ALA A 210 -21.81 -4.61 -9.91
CA ALA A 210 -20.45 -4.75 -10.43
C ALA A 210 -20.28 -4.07 -11.82
N ASP A 211 -21.33 -4.06 -12.64
CA ASP A 211 -21.30 -3.44 -13.98
C ASP A 211 -21.09 -1.92 -13.92
N ASN A 212 -21.49 -1.26 -12.83
CA ASN A 212 -21.31 0.18 -12.67
C ASN A 212 -19.82 0.60 -12.55
N PHE A 213 -18.91 -0.33 -12.27
CA PHE A 213 -17.46 -0.08 -12.25
C PHE A 213 -16.83 -0.21 -13.63
N ASN A 214 -17.57 -0.70 -14.64
CA ASN A 214 -17.06 -0.84 -16.00
C ASN A 214 -17.05 0.50 -16.74
N LYS A 215 -15.90 1.18 -16.75
CA LYS A 215 -15.71 2.46 -17.43
C LYS A 215 -15.92 2.42 -18.94
N THR A 216 -15.86 1.25 -19.58
CA THR A 216 -16.05 1.11 -21.04
C THR A 216 -17.48 1.47 -21.46
N ASN A 217 -18.45 1.22 -20.60
CA ASN A 217 -19.86 1.51 -20.85
C ASN A 217 -20.28 2.90 -20.34
N TYR A 218 -19.41 3.59 -19.63
CA TYR A 218 -19.68 4.90 -19.07
C TYR A 218 -19.68 5.99 -20.15
N LYS A 219 -20.76 6.73 -20.23
CA LYS A 219 -20.93 7.84 -21.18
C LYS A 219 -21.40 9.07 -20.44
N VAL A 220 -20.74 10.17 -20.69
CA VAL A 220 -21.10 11.47 -20.16
C VAL A 220 -21.66 12.33 -21.27
N THR A 221 -22.79 12.99 -21.01
CA THR A 221 -23.34 14.04 -21.87
C THR A 221 -23.05 15.38 -21.18
N GLU A 222 -22.28 16.21 -21.85
CA GLU A 222 -22.04 17.58 -21.41
C GLU A 222 -23.12 18.49 -21.96
N LEU A 223 -23.78 19.23 -21.09
CA LEU A 223 -24.80 20.23 -21.43
C LEU A 223 -24.07 21.58 -21.57
N THR A 224 -23.98 22.02 -22.83
CA THR A 224 -23.29 23.27 -23.15
C THR A 224 -24.27 24.44 -23.29
N ASP A 225 -23.77 25.61 -22.96
CA ASP A 225 -24.48 26.86 -23.14
C ASP A 225 -24.88 27.06 -24.61
N ARG A 226 -26.06 27.66 -24.87
CA ARG A 226 -26.60 27.94 -26.20
C ARG A 226 -26.93 26.71 -27.07
N MET A 227 -26.90 25.49 -26.50
CA MET A 227 -27.36 24.32 -27.25
C MET A 227 -28.88 24.29 -27.43
N LYS A 228 -29.32 23.67 -28.51
CA LYS A 228 -30.75 23.45 -28.73
C LYS A 228 -31.20 22.26 -27.89
N ILE A 229 -32.25 22.47 -27.08
CA ILE A 229 -32.84 21.45 -26.21
C ILE A 229 -34.31 21.25 -26.52
N SER A 230 -34.80 20.05 -26.31
CA SER A 230 -36.23 19.71 -26.44
C SER A 230 -36.90 19.71 -25.06
N SER A 231 -38.21 19.98 -25.03
CA SER A 231 -38.98 19.81 -23.79
C SER A 231 -38.84 18.37 -23.28
N GLY A 232 -38.64 18.19 -21.97
CA GLY A 232 -38.45 16.91 -21.33
C GLY A 232 -36.99 16.35 -21.36
N SER A 233 -36.10 17.00 -22.14
CA SER A 233 -34.69 16.61 -22.12
C SER A 233 -34.00 17.12 -20.87
N PRO A 234 -32.94 16.44 -20.36
CA PRO A 234 -32.16 16.91 -19.23
C PRO A 234 -31.58 18.32 -19.43
N ALA A 235 -31.84 19.24 -18.49
CA ALA A 235 -31.34 20.61 -18.53
C ALA A 235 -30.15 20.78 -17.61
N TYR A 236 -30.15 20.18 -16.43
CA TYR A 236 -29.02 20.15 -15.50
C TYR A 236 -29.21 19.04 -14.48
N ARG A 237 -28.18 18.70 -13.78
CA ARG A 237 -28.19 17.85 -12.62
C ARG A 237 -28.03 18.67 -11.35
N LEU A 238 -28.84 18.40 -10.33
CA LEU A 238 -28.79 19.03 -9.04
C LEU A 238 -28.35 18.03 -7.98
N ILE A 239 -27.24 18.27 -7.35
CA ILE A 239 -26.74 17.50 -6.20
C ILE A 239 -27.28 18.17 -4.95
N THR A 240 -28.01 17.43 -4.11
CA THR A 240 -28.84 18.00 -3.05
C THR A 240 -28.30 17.74 -1.66
N SER A 241 -27.19 17.02 -1.53
CA SER A 241 -26.56 16.69 -0.26
C SER A 241 -25.05 16.88 -0.32
N GLU A 242 -24.46 17.35 0.77
CA GLU A 242 -23.00 17.34 0.95
C GLU A 242 -22.50 15.93 1.33
N ASN A 243 -23.39 15.04 1.78
CA ASN A 243 -23.04 13.63 2.03
C ASN A 243 -22.91 12.86 0.72
N TRP A 244 -21.81 12.16 0.56
CA TRP A 244 -21.55 11.35 -0.61
C TRP A 244 -20.69 10.14 -0.27
N TYR A 245 -20.67 9.18 -1.16
CA TYR A 245 -20.00 7.90 -0.95
C TYR A 245 -19.03 7.64 -2.10
N VAL A 246 -17.92 6.97 -1.75
CA VAL A 246 -17.04 6.35 -2.74
C VAL A 246 -17.03 4.85 -2.46
N VAL A 247 -17.49 4.08 -3.44
CA VAL A 247 -17.50 2.62 -3.35
C VAL A 247 -16.31 2.09 -4.12
N ILE A 248 -15.50 1.26 -3.50
CA ILE A 248 -14.31 0.64 -4.08
C ILE A 248 -14.44 -0.88 -4.12
N PRO A 249 -14.07 -1.56 -5.21
CA PRO A 249 -14.02 -3.00 -5.24
C PRO A 249 -12.83 -3.49 -4.40
N LEU A 250 -13.05 -4.52 -3.57
CA LEU A 250 -12.03 -5.12 -2.72
C LEU A 250 -11.80 -6.59 -3.12
N LYS A 251 -10.56 -7.05 -2.97
CA LYS A 251 -10.27 -8.48 -2.99
C LYS A 251 -10.80 -9.12 -1.70
N GLU A 252 -11.18 -10.38 -1.76
CA GLU A 252 -11.74 -11.12 -0.62
C GLU A 252 -10.81 -11.10 0.60
N ASP A 253 -9.51 -11.34 0.39
CA ASP A 253 -8.51 -11.35 1.48
C ASP A 253 -8.39 -9.98 2.15
N THR A 254 -8.33 -8.90 1.35
CA THR A 254 -8.30 -7.52 1.86
C THR A 254 -9.58 -7.16 2.62
N ALA A 255 -10.73 -7.58 2.10
CA ALA A 255 -12.01 -7.35 2.78
C ALA A 255 -12.06 -8.05 4.15
N LYS A 256 -11.62 -9.30 4.22
CA LYS A 256 -11.54 -10.06 5.48
C LYS A 256 -10.54 -9.43 6.47
N GLU A 257 -9.40 -8.93 5.98
CA GLU A 257 -8.42 -8.20 6.79
C GLU A 257 -9.05 -6.94 7.41
N PHE A 258 -9.74 -6.11 6.62
CA PHE A 258 -10.42 -4.91 7.11
C PHE A 258 -11.56 -5.22 8.08
N GLN A 259 -12.29 -6.31 7.87
CA GLN A 259 -13.31 -6.77 8.81
C GLN A 259 -12.70 -7.26 10.15
N LYS A 260 -11.59 -8.01 10.08
CA LYS A 260 -10.88 -8.51 11.26
C LYS A 260 -10.27 -7.38 12.09
N SER A 261 -9.70 -6.36 11.45
CA SER A 261 -9.15 -5.18 12.11
C SER A 261 -10.22 -4.20 12.60
N ASN A 262 -11.50 -4.44 12.28
CA ASN A 262 -12.63 -3.55 12.61
C ASN A 262 -12.38 -2.09 12.17
N LEU A 263 -11.88 -1.92 10.95
CA LEU A 263 -11.57 -0.61 10.38
C LEU A 263 -12.86 0.18 10.17
N GLN A 264 -13.07 1.24 10.95
CA GLN A 264 -14.27 2.09 10.89
C GLN A 264 -14.02 3.46 10.29
N ASN A 265 -12.80 3.95 10.38
CA ASN A 265 -12.40 5.24 9.83
C ASN A 265 -11.04 5.09 9.13
N VAL A 266 -10.89 5.75 8.01
CA VAL A 266 -9.65 5.73 7.24
C VAL A 266 -9.38 7.12 6.67
N GLN A 267 -8.12 7.50 6.61
CA GLN A 267 -7.71 8.68 5.86
C GLN A 267 -7.55 8.30 4.39
N VAL A 268 -8.14 9.11 3.52
CA VAL A 268 -8.14 8.88 2.06
C VAL A 268 -7.42 10.03 1.38
N ARG A 269 -6.47 9.72 0.53
CA ARG A 269 -5.89 10.68 -0.41
C ARG A 269 -6.60 10.57 -1.75
N ILE A 270 -7.09 11.69 -2.27
CA ILE A 270 -7.76 11.76 -3.56
C ILE A 270 -6.75 12.26 -4.60
N ASP A 271 -6.50 11.47 -5.66
CA ASP A 271 -5.46 11.79 -6.67
C ASP A 271 -5.70 13.10 -7.41
N LYS A 272 -6.99 13.43 -7.66
CA LYS A 272 -7.35 14.61 -8.45
C LYS A 272 -6.74 15.92 -7.94
N ASP A 273 -6.66 16.09 -6.62
CA ASP A 273 -6.18 17.31 -5.98
C ASP A 273 -5.22 17.04 -4.82
N SER A 274 -4.82 15.80 -4.64
CA SER A 274 -3.94 15.33 -3.55
C SER A 274 -4.45 15.64 -2.15
N GLU A 275 -5.76 15.93 -2.02
CA GLU A 275 -6.40 16.20 -0.74
C GLU A 275 -6.49 14.95 0.10
N LYS A 276 -6.23 15.11 1.40
CA LYS A 276 -6.38 14.06 2.40
C LYS A 276 -7.62 14.33 3.23
N MET A 277 -8.55 13.40 3.22
CA MET A 277 -9.83 13.50 3.93
C MET A 277 -10.04 12.29 4.83
N TRP A 278 -10.62 12.50 6.00
CA TRP A 278 -11.12 11.40 6.80
C TRP A 278 -12.48 10.92 6.29
N SER A 279 -12.66 9.63 6.27
CA SER A 279 -13.90 8.97 5.84
C SER A 279 -14.29 7.89 6.82
N ALA A 280 -15.58 7.77 7.11
CA ALA A 280 -16.08 6.55 7.72
C ALA A 280 -15.99 5.43 6.68
N PHE A 281 -15.60 4.24 7.12
CA PHE A 281 -15.35 3.07 6.28
C PHE A 281 -16.16 1.88 6.72
N SER A 282 -16.73 1.16 5.77
CA SER A 282 -17.39 -0.13 6.02
C SER A 282 -17.17 -1.08 4.85
N VAL A 283 -17.13 -2.37 5.15
CA VAL A 283 -17.07 -3.43 4.15
C VAL A 283 -18.47 -3.95 3.87
N LEU A 284 -18.86 -3.97 2.60
CA LEU A 284 -20.13 -4.49 2.11
C LEU A 284 -19.88 -5.69 1.22
N GLU A 285 -20.61 -6.79 1.44
CA GLU A 285 -20.66 -7.93 0.52
C GLU A 285 -21.95 -7.86 -0.30
N ARG A 286 -21.83 -8.00 -1.61
CA ARG A 286 -22.96 -8.02 -2.56
C ARG A 286 -22.66 -8.92 -3.73
N ASP A 287 -23.59 -9.83 -4.03
CA ASP A 287 -23.50 -10.77 -5.16
C ASP A 287 -22.17 -11.54 -5.21
N GLY A 288 -21.65 -11.91 -4.03
CA GLY A 288 -20.38 -12.63 -3.87
C GLY A 288 -19.13 -11.78 -4.11
N ASN A 289 -19.27 -10.47 -4.24
CA ASN A 289 -18.15 -9.51 -4.34
C ASN A 289 -18.07 -8.64 -3.10
N PHE A 290 -16.86 -8.24 -2.74
CA PHE A 290 -16.60 -7.36 -1.61
C PHE A 290 -16.34 -5.93 -2.07
N TYR A 291 -16.88 -4.98 -1.33
CA TYR A 291 -16.74 -3.55 -1.58
C TYR A 291 -16.41 -2.80 -0.29
N GLY A 292 -15.53 -1.82 -0.40
CA GLY A 292 -15.34 -0.81 0.64
C GLY A 292 -16.24 0.39 0.36
N VAL A 293 -17.02 0.80 1.35
CA VAL A 293 -17.86 1.99 1.26
C VAL A 293 -17.26 3.08 2.12
N LEU A 294 -16.82 4.14 1.49
CA LEU A 294 -16.27 5.35 2.09
C LEU A 294 -17.36 6.40 2.15
N THR A 295 -17.58 7.00 3.32
CA THR A 295 -18.62 8.02 3.54
C THR A 295 -17.97 9.34 3.88
N PHE A 296 -18.30 10.36 3.09
CA PHE A 296 -17.85 11.73 3.26
C PHE A 296 -19.03 12.66 3.52
N ASP A 297 -18.84 13.72 4.27
CA ASP A 297 -19.85 14.70 4.68
C ASP A 297 -19.57 16.12 4.20
N ASN A 298 -18.53 16.30 3.40
CA ASN A 298 -18.08 17.61 2.93
C ASN A 298 -17.38 17.54 1.57
N SER A 299 -17.01 18.70 1.02
CA SER A 299 -16.21 18.86 -0.20
C SER A 299 -16.84 18.29 -1.48
N MET A 300 -18.13 17.94 -1.51
CA MET A 300 -18.79 17.36 -2.67
C MET A 300 -18.64 18.22 -3.95
N ILE A 301 -18.65 19.53 -3.82
CA ILE A 301 -18.52 20.47 -4.95
C ILE A 301 -17.22 20.27 -5.75
N ARG A 302 -16.14 19.82 -5.11
CA ARG A 302 -14.83 19.59 -5.77
C ARG A 302 -14.89 18.43 -6.77
N TYR A 303 -15.76 17.47 -6.50
CA TYR A 303 -15.90 16.23 -7.26
C TYR A 303 -17.25 16.10 -7.95
N ALA A 304 -18.01 17.19 -8.02
CA ALA A 304 -19.38 17.18 -8.54
C ALA A 304 -19.49 16.76 -10.01
N SER A 305 -18.48 16.99 -10.85
CA SER A 305 -18.42 16.52 -12.24
C SER A 305 -17.95 15.07 -12.40
N GLU A 306 -17.32 14.51 -11.37
CA GLU A 306 -16.73 13.18 -11.44
C GLU A 306 -17.74 12.09 -11.10
N ARG A 307 -17.59 10.91 -11.72
CA ARG A 307 -18.27 9.68 -11.32
C ARG A 307 -17.29 8.66 -10.76
N PHE A 308 -16.03 8.72 -11.18
CA PHE A 308 -14.97 7.86 -10.68
C PHE A 308 -13.85 8.71 -10.12
N LEU A 309 -13.31 8.26 -9.00
CA LEU A 309 -12.11 8.85 -8.40
C LEU A 309 -11.05 7.78 -8.19
N ASN A 310 -9.80 8.12 -8.49
CA ASN A 310 -8.69 7.35 -7.99
C ASN A 310 -8.36 7.86 -6.60
N ILE A 311 -8.28 6.94 -5.67
CA ILE A 311 -8.03 7.22 -4.26
C ILE A 311 -6.98 6.26 -3.73
N GLU A 312 -6.29 6.67 -2.69
CA GLU A 312 -5.39 5.85 -1.89
C GLU A 312 -5.88 5.84 -0.44
N LEU A 313 -6.06 4.64 0.12
CA LEU A 313 -6.33 4.48 1.54
C LEU A 313 -5.02 4.61 2.31
N ILE A 314 -4.92 5.60 3.19
CA ILE A 314 -3.79 5.77 4.10
C ILE A 314 -4.09 4.94 5.34
N LEU A 315 -3.56 3.72 5.35
CA LEU A 315 -3.63 2.83 6.49
C LEU A 315 -2.41 3.07 7.37
N GLU A 316 -2.53 2.81 8.66
CA GLU A 316 -1.35 2.79 9.52
C GLU A 316 -0.46 1.64 9.04
N ASP A 317 0.75 1.99 8.60
CA ASP A 317 1.74 1.00 8.24
C ASP A 317 2.16 0.25 9.50
N GLU A 318 2.03 -1.07 9.50
CA GLU A 318 2.65 -1.88 10.53
C GLU A 318 4.17 -1.68 10.44
N CYS A 319 4.71 -0.95 11.41
CA CYS A 319 6.13 -0.74 11.55
C CYS A 319 6.73 -1.89 12.37
N GLY A 320 7.87 -2.38 11.93
CA GLY A 320 8.60 -3.46 12.59
C GLY A 320 9.93 -3.67 11.92
N LEU A 321 10.57 -4.78 12.18
CA LEU A 321 11.85 -5.14 11.57
C LEU A 321 11.61 -5.77 10.19
N LYS A 322 12.23 -5.21 9.16
CA LYS A 322 12.12 -5.71 7.78
C LYS A 322 13.17 -6.78 7.53
N ILE A 323 12.75 -7.97 7.09
CA ILE A 323 13.63 -9.09 6.76
C ILE A 323 13.24 -9.73 5.41
N PRO A 324 14.21 -10.27 4.62
CA PRO A 324 13.92 -11.01 3.41
C PRO A 324 13.13 -12.30 3.71
N LYS A 325 12.18 -12.67 2.87
CA LYS A 325 11.48 -13.96 3.00
C LYS A 325 12.43 -15.16 2.94
N SER A 326 13.48 -15.07 2.14
CA SER A 326 14.51 -16.10 1.99
C SER A 326 15.31 -16.36 3.27
N SER A 327 15.34 -15.42 4.21
CA SER A 327 16.05 -15.60 5.48
C SER A 327 15.28 -16.44 6.50
N VAL A 328 13.96 -16.56 6.33
CA VAL A 328 13.09 -17.26 7.28
C VAL A 328 13.16 -18.75 7.08
N VAL A 329 13.43 -19.46 8.17
CA VAL A 329 13.50 -20.91 8.26
C VAL A 329 12.54 -21.44 9.32
N GLU A 330 12.27 -22.73 9.30
CA GLU A 330 11.50 -23.42 10.33
C GLU A 330 12.41 -24.44 11.02
N GLU A 331 12.61 -24.29 12.33
CA GLU A 331 13.30 -25.27 13.16
C GLU A 331 12.35 -25.98 14.10
N GLN A 332 12.66 -27.25 14.39
CA GLN A 332 11.89 -28.09 15.31
C GLN A 332 12.39 -27.91 16.73
N PHE A 333 11.48 -27.66 17.66
CA PHE A 333 11.75 -27.52 19.10
C PHE A 333 10.98 -28.58 19.89
N PHE A 334 11.54 -29.03 21.01
CA PHE A 334 10.76 -29.80 21.97
C PHE A 334 9.74 -28.92 22.65
N VAL A 335 8.54 -29.45 22.84
CA VAL A 335 7.45 -28.71 23.47
C VAL A 335 7.03 -29.45 24.74
N ILE A 336 7.01 -28.71 25.85
CA ILE A 336 6.59 -29.21 27.16
C ILE A 336 5.58 -28.25 27.80
N PRO A 337 4.72 -28.72 28.73
CA PRO A 337 3.88 -27.83 29.50
C PRO A 337 4.71 -26.92 30.40
N HIS A 338 4.31 -25.67 30.56
CA HIS A 338 4.99 -24.66 31.37
C HIS A 338 5.18 -25.10 32.84
N ASP A 339 4.26 -25.92 33.37
CA ASP A 339 4.30 -26.45 34.72
C ASP A 339 5.57 -27.26 35.06
N TYR A 340 6.32 -27.69 34.05
CA TYR A 340 7.58 -28.44 34.22
C TYR A 340 8.83 -27.56 34.22
N ILE A 341 8.67 -26.23 34.02
CA ILE A 341 9.76 -25.26 34.11
C ILE A 341 10.00 -24.87 35.56
N THR A 342 11.25 -24.78 35.95
CA THR A 342 11.67 -24.33 37.28
C THR A 342 12.98 -23.53 37.20
N ASN A 343 13.26 -22.79 38.24
CA ASN A 343 14.52 -22.05 38.36
C ASN A 343 15.57 -22.91 39.09
N GLY A 344 16.81 -22.81 38.66
CA GLY A 344 17.92 -23.55 39.25
C GLY A 344 18.34 -23.00 40.60
N GLY A 345 17.86 -23.58 41.67
CA GLY A 345 18.34 -23.36 43.02
C GLY A 345 18.69 -21.91 43.38
N ASN A 346 19.99 -21.58 43.37
CA ASN A 346 20.50 -20.23 43.65
C ASN A 346 20.71 -19.37 42.38
N SER A 347 20.25 -19.80 41.21
CA SER A 347 20.42 -19.06 39.97
C SER A 347 19.06 -18.62 39.43
N SER A 348 19.04 -17.56 38.63
CA SER A 348 17.85 -17.11 37.86
C SER A 348 17.66 -17.87 36.55
N LEU A 349 18.45 -18.91 36.29
CA LEU A 349 18.38 -19.71 35.08
C LEU A 349 17.16 -20.60 35.14
N GLU A 350 16.35 -20.55 34.08
CA GLU A 350 15.22 -21.45 33.87
C GLU A 350 15.69 -22.81 33.35
N GLY A 351 14.98 -23.85 33.71
CA GLY A 351 15.32 -25.21 33.33
C GLY A 351 14.27 -26.22 33.73
N VAL A 352 14.63 -27.48 33.60
CA VAL A 352 13.81 -28.64 33.94
C VAL A 352 14.46 -29.56 34.90
N MET A 353 13.69 -30.31 35.68
CA MET A 353 14.19 -31.38 36.56
C MET A 353 14.23 -32.69 35.79
N VAL A 354 15.41 -33.10 35.33
CA VAL A 354 15.63 -34.33 34.57
C VAL A 354 15.76 -35.50 35.54
N LEU A 355 15.01 -36.58 35.27
CA LEU A 355 15.03 -37.81 36.04
C LEU A 355 16.10 -38.78 35.44
N ASP A 356 17.04 -39.23 36.22
CA ASP A 356 18.00 -40.21 35.81
C ASP A 356 17.41 -41.65 35.87
N SER A 357 18.15 -42.63 35.33
CA SER A 357 17.72 -44.06 35.34
C SER A 357 17.62 -44.67 36.74
N LYS A 358 18.08 -43.97 37.80
CA LYS A 358 18.02 -44.38 39.23
C LYS A 358 16.90 -43.70 39.97
N GLY A 359 16.12 -42.83 39.28
CA GLY A 359 15.01 -42.07 39.87
C GLY A 359 15.46 -40.81 40.63
N THR A 360 16.67 -40.32 40.39
CA THR A 360 17.17 -39.08 41.00
C THR A 360 16.88 -37.91 40.05
N ALA A 361 16.19 -36.88 40.52
CA ALA A 361 15.94 -35.66 39.78
C ALA A 361 17.13 -34.70 39.92
N SER A 362 17.60 -34.15 38.80
CA SER A 362 18.63 -33.13 38.75
C SER A 362 18.20 -31.96 37.87
N PHE A 363 18.53 -30.73 38.29
CA PHE A 363 18.27 -29.53 37.51
C PHE A 363 19.17 -29.47 36.29
N GLN A 364 18.55 -29.22 35.13
CA GLN A 364 19.25 -28.93 33.89
C GLN A 364 18.72 -27.62 33.32
N ALA A 365 19.60 -26.60 33.19
CA ALA A 365 19.25 -25.35 32.54
C ALA A 365 18.94 -25.60 31.06
N VAL A 366 17.94 -24.92 30.54
CA VAL A 366 17.53 -25.00 29.11
C VAL A 366 17.20 -23.62 28.59
N ASP A 367 17.44 -23.41 27.30
CA ASP A 367 17.06 -22.19 26.61
C ASP A 367 15.60 -22.28 26.16
N ILE A 368 14.78 -21.30 26.56
CA ILE A 368 13.37 -21.21 26.23
C ILE A 368 13.20 -20.22 25.08
N TYR A 369 12.88 -20.71 23.88
CA TYR A 369 12.73 -19.90 22.66
C TYR A 369 11.36 -19.27 22.52
N ASN A 370 10.34 -19.88 23.11
CA ASN A 370 8.96 -19.37 23.08
C ASN A 370 8.13 -19.97 24.23
N THR A 371 7.18 -19.17 24.69
CA THR A 371 6.06 -19.65 25.53
C THR A 371 4.77 -19.25 24.79
N SER A 372 3.92 -20.24 24.48
CA SER A 372 2.65 -19.98 23.82
C SER A 372 1.57 -19.55 24.81
N ASP A 373 0.50 -18.93 24.32
CA ASP A 373 -0.66 -18.54 25.14
C ASP A 373 -1.35 -19.76 25.77
N ASP A 374 -1.21 -20.94 25.17
CA ASP A 374 -1.72 -22.22 25.67
C ASP A 374 -0.86 -22.82 26.78
N GLY A 375 0.20 -22.14 27.20
CA GLY A 375 1.12 -22.59 28.24
C GLY A 375 2.09 -23.67 27.80
N GLU A 376 2.40 -23.77 26.52
CA GLU A 376 3.45 -24.64 25.98
C GLU A 376 4.77 -23.88 25.89
N VAL A 377 5.86 -24.53 26.32
CA VAL A 377 7.23 -23.98 26.30
C VAL A 377 8.08 -24.71 25.26
N TYR A 378 8.77 -23.95 24.43
CA TYR A 378 9.60 -24.46 23.32
C TYR A 378 11.07 -24.43 23.74
N LEU A 379 11.70 -25.62 23.75
CA LEU A 379 13.07 -25.85 24.23
C LEU A 379 13.99 -26.26 23.10
N SER A 380 15.27 -25.84 23.17
CA SER A 380 16.30 -26.30 22.23
C SER A 380 16.47 -27.82 22.25
N ARG A 381 16.64 -28.40 21.06
CA ARG A 381 16.93 -29.84 20.90
C ARG A 381 18.37 -30.21 21.22
N ASP A 382 19.26 -29.23 21.27
CA ASP A 382 20.70 -29.46 21.53
C ASP A 382 20.97 -29.76 23.01
N GLN A 383 20.13 -29.27 23.90
CA GLN A 383 20.28 -29.39 25.34
C GLN A 383 19.54 -30.61 25.92
N LEU A 384 18.56 -31.16 25.24
CA LEU A 384 17.74 -32.27 25.69
C LEU A 384 17.62 -33.33 24.59
N LYS A 385 17.37 -34.57 24.98
CA LYS A 385 17.16 -35.68 24.03
C LYS A 385 15.71 -36.14 24.06
N SER A 386 15.20 -36.60 22.90
CA SER A 386 13.91 -37.30 22.84
C SER A 386 13.92 -38.50 23.79
N GLY A 387 12.84 -38.71 24.50
CA GLY A 387 12.71 -39.74 25.52
C GLY A 387 13.25 -39.34 26.91
N THR A 388 13.77 -38.10 27.08
CA THR A 388 14.15 -37.60 28.41
C THR A 388 12.90 -37.47 29.28
N VAL A 389 12.95 -38.01 30.49
CA VAL A 389 11.88 -37.88 31.48
C VAL A 389 12.17 -36.71 32.40
N ILE A 390 11.22 -35.80 32.53
CA ILE A 390 11.29 -34.65 33.45
C ILE A 390 10.20 -34.77 34.53
N VAL A 391 10.46 -34.14 35.66
CA VAL A 391 9.58 -34.18 36.85
C VAL A 391 9.05 -32.76 37.09
N LYS A 392 7.74 -32.66 37.35
CA LYS A 392 7.11 -31.39 37.72
C LYS A 392 7.64 -30.94 39.08
N PRO A 393 8.03 -29.66 39.25
CA PRO A 393 8.46 -29.12 40.52
C PRO A 393 7.44 -29.40 41.62
N ASP A 394 7.92 -29.77 42.81
CA ASP A 394 7.12 -30.06 43.98
C ASP A 394 6.05 -31.15 43.82
N SER A 395 6.16 -32.00 42.77
CA SER A 395 5.25 -33.11 42.46
C SER A 395 6.03 -34.37 42.09
N SER A 396 5.35 -35.51 42.04
CA SER A 396 5.88 -36.75 41.50
C SER A 396 5.47 -37.00 40.05
N ASP A 397 4.75 -36.04 39.44
CA ASP A 397 4.28 -36.16 38.07
C ASP A 397 5.44 -36.06 37.11
N THR A 398 5.47 -36.94 36.13
CA THR A 398 6.51 -37.03 35.12
C THR A 398 5.97 -36.75 33.72
N TYR A 399 6.81 -36.15 32.87
CA TYR A 399 6.52 -35.93 31.46
C TYR A 399 7.70 -36.43 30.64
N THR A 400 7.41 -37.14 29.54
CA THR A 400 8.45 -37.61 28.61
C THR A 400 8.51 -36.62 27.43
N ILE A 401 9.72 -36.09 27.18
CA ILE A 401 9.97 -35.11 26.11
C ILE A 401 10.04 -35.84 24.76
N ASP A 402 8.95 -35.82 23.98
CA ASP A 402 8.86 -36.41 22.64
C ASP A 402 8.17 -35.50 21.64
N THR A 403 7.28 -34.63 22.10
CA THR A 403 6.51 -33.72 21.24
C THR A 403 7.42 -32.65 20.65
N GLN A 404 7.37 -32.46 19.32
CA GLN A 404 8.10 -31.43 18.62
C GLN A 404 7.14 -30.57 17.81
N LYS A 405 7.39 -29.26 17.78
CA LYS A 405 6.67 -28.31 16.95
C LYS A 405 7.64 -27.35 16.25
N PRO A 406 7.34 -26.89 15.03
CA PRO A 406 8.19 -25.94 14.33
C PRO A 406 8.00 -24.52 14.90
N LEU A 407 9.09 -23.75 14.93
CA LEU A 407 9.09 -22.28 15.07
C LEU A 407 9.68 -21.65 13.82
N LYS A 408 9.09 -20.56 13.39
CA LYS A 408 9.68 -19.69 12.36
C LYS A 408 10.72 -18.78 12.97
N GLY A 409 11.87 -18.67 12.31
CA GLY A 409 12.96 -17.84 12.76
C GLY A 409 13.95 -17.55 11.65
N VAL A 410 15.03 -16.89 12.01
CA VAL A 410 16.16 -16.58 11.14
C VAL A 410 17.46 -16.91 11.85
N TYR A 411 18.53 -17.09 11.09
CA TYR A 411 19.86 -17.22 11.66
C TYR A 411 20.54 -15.86 11.82
N ASN A 412 20.66 -15.40 13.06
CA ASN A 412 21.41 -14.20 13.42
C ASN A 412 22.90 -14.56 13.54
N ILE A 413 23.76 -13.69 13.01
CA ILE A 413 25.21 -13.87 13.06
C ILE A 413 25.75 -13.21 14.32
N ASN A 414 26.13 -14.03 15.28
CA ASN A 414 26.73 -13.56 16.54
C ASN A 414 28.14 -14.11 16.66
N LYS A 415 29.16 -13.22 16.70
CA LYS A 415 30.57 -13.56 16.79
C LYS A 415 31.05 -14.60 15.76
N GLY A 416 30.43 -14.59 14.56
CA GLY A 416 30.76 -15.51 13.47
C GLY A 416 30.02 -16.85 13.48
N TYR A 417 29.05 -17.04 14.38
CA TYR A 417 28.19 -18.21 14.45
C TYR A 417 26.75 -17.87 14.10
N ALA A 418 26.07 -18.79 13.44
CA ALA A 418 24.65 -18.69 13.14
C ALA A 418 23.84 -19.10 14.38
N ILE A 419 23.07 -18.20 14.94
CA ILE A 419 22.19 -18.45 16.09
C ILE A 419 20.75 -18.26 15.66
N PHE A 420 19.90 -19.27 15.89
CA PHE A 420 18.48 -19.16 15.59
C PHE A 420 17.83 -18.10 16.47
N LYS A 421 17.08 -17.19 15.83
CA LYS A 421 16.22 -16.20 16.48
C LYS A 421 14.81 -16.32 15.97
N LYS A 422 13.85 -16.47 16.89
CA LYS A 422 12.42 -16.51 16.59
C LYS A 422 11.96 -15.21 15.95
N VAL A 423 11.00 -15.32 14.99
CA VAL A 423 10.32 -14.17 14.40
C VAL A 423 8.81 -14.32 14.50
N SER A 424 8.14 -13.22 14.84
CA SER A 424 6.69 -13.09 14.80
C SER A 424 6.32 -12.17 13.62
N ILE A 425 5.72 -12.75 12.57
CA ILE A 425 5.41 -12.02 11.34
C ILE A 425 4.18 -11.16 11.57
N LEU A 426 4.31 -9.84 11.34
CA LEU A 426 3.23 -8.87 11.41
C LEU A 426 2.54 -8.72 10.05
N CYS A 427 3.34 -8.50 8.99
CA CYS A 427 2.81 -8.42 7.62
C CYS A 427 3.85 -8.90 6.60
N GLU A 428 3.40 -9.13 5.36
CA GLU A 428 4.25 -9.63 4.27
C GLU A 428 4.02 -8.89 2.94
N SER A 429 5.08 -8.81 2.14
CA SER A 429 5.06 -8.43 0.72
C SER A 429 5.57 -9.60 -0.13
N ASP A 430 5.77 -9.40 -1.42
CA ASP A 430 6.31 -10.45 -2.30
C ASP A 430 7.71 -10.92 -1.87
N GLU A 431 8.57 -10.01 -1.39
CA GLU A 431 9.98 -10.27 -1.11
C GLU A 431 10.36 -10.22 0.37
N TYR A 432 9.57 -9.54 1.22
CA TYR A 432 9.93 -9.22 2.60
C TYR A 432 8.81 -9.55 3.58
N TYR A 433 9.21 -9.84 4.82
CA TYR A 433 8.36 -9.80 6.00
C TYR A 433 8.66 -8.57 6.84
N ILE A 434 7.64 -8.04 7.50
CA ILE A 434 7.78 -7.18 8.68
C ILE A 434 7.51 -8.07 9.88
N VAL A 435 8.47 -8.09 10.80
CA VAL A 435 8.40 -8.89 12.01
C VAL A 435 8.46 -7.99 13.24
N GLN A 436 7.84 -8.46 14.31
CA GLN A 436 7.88 -7.76 15.60
C GLN A 436 9.31 -7.72 16.12
N GLU A 437 9.74 -6.60 16.67
CA GLU A 437 10.96 -6.54 17.48
C GLU A 437 10.79 -7.42 18.69
N GLY A 438 11.73 -8.34 18.91
CA GLY A 438 11.60 -9.42 19.88
C GLY A 438 12.24 -9.15 21.22
N ASP A 439 12.01 -10.10 22.11
CA ASP A 439 12.70 -10.25 23.38
C ASP A 439 14.13 -10.83 23.22
N SER A 440 14.69 -11.43 24.28
CA SER A 440 16.06 -11.98 24.32
C SER A 440 16.35 -13.03 23.22
N TYR A 441 15.34 -13.73 22.70
CA TYR A 441 15.46 -14.72 21.61
C TYR A 441 14.85 -14.23 20.28
N GLY A 442 14.34 -13.01 20.23
CA GLY A 442 13.83 -12.35 19.04
C GLY A 442 14.90 -11.52 18.33
N LEU A 443 14.49 -10.92 17.20
CA LEU A 443 15.33 -9.99 16.44
C LEU A 443 15.29 -8.59 17.03
N SER A 444 16.41 -7.89 16.89
CA SER A 444 16.55 -6.47 17.21
C SER A 444 17.02 -5.68 16.00
N ASN A 445 16.79 -4.37 16.05
CA ASN A 445 17.29 -3.46 15.03
C ASN A 445 18.83 -3.54 14.94
N PHE A 446 19.37 -3.53 13.71
CA PHE A 446 20.78 -3.73 13.36
C PHE A 446 21.34 -5.13 13.58
N ASP A 447 20.51 -6.12 13.87
CA ASP A 447 20.96 -7.51 13.82
C ASP A 447 21.42 -7.89 12.40
N HIS A 448 22.45 -8.71 12.31
CA HIS A 448 22.92 -9.25 11.04
C HIS A 448 22.41 -10.68 10.90
N ILE A 449 21.64 -10.93 9.86
CA ILE A 449 21.04 -12.24 9.61
C ILE A 449 21.54 -12.84 8.29
N VAL A 450 21.48 -14.15 8.17
CA VAL A 450 21.75 -14.84 6.92
C VAL A 450 20.61 -14.55 5.94
N GLN A 451 20.92 -13.99 4.77
CA GLN A 451 19.92 -13.61 3.77
C GLN A 451 19.18 -14.79 3.16
N ASN A 452 19.86 -15.94 3.02
CA ASN A 452 19.25 -17.19 2.58
C ASN A 452 19.48 -18.26 3.66
N GLY A 453 18.47 -18.52 4.47
CA GLY A 453 18.56 -19.44 5.61
C GLY A 453 18.59 -20.93 5.21
N ALA A 454 18.17 -21.29 4.00
CA ALA A 454 18.00 -22.70 3.60
C ALA A 454 19.30 -23.52 3.55
N GLY A 455 20.49 -22.89 3.54
CA GLY A 455 21.79 -23.55 3.48
C GLY A 455 22.61 -23.48 4.76
N VAL A 456 22.01 -22.99 5.86
CA VAL A 456 22.71 -22.75 7.12
C VAL A 456 21.96 -23.46 8.24
N SER A 457 22.68 -23.97 9.22
CA SER A 457 22.15 -24.60 10.44
C SER A 457 22.60 -23.83 11.67
N SER A 458 21.93 -24.05 12.80
CA SER A 458 22.35 -23.50 14.08
C SER A 458 23.79 -23.90 14.40
N ASP A 459 24.58 -22.99 14.96
CA ASP A 459 26.01 -23.11 15.28
C ASP A 459 26.97 -23.22 14.08
N ASP A 460 26.50 -23.12 12.84
CA ASP A 460 27.39 -23.05 11.69
C ASP A 460 28.28 -21.80 11.76
N VAL A 461 29.54 -21.97 11.36
CA VAL A 461 30.51 -20.85 11.30
C VAL A 461 30.26 -20.07 10.02
N VAL A 462 29.78 -18.85 10.18
CA VAL A 462 29.53 -17.91 9.10
C VAL A 462 30.62 -16.83 9.13
N PHE A 463 31.54 -16.86 8.21
CA PHE A 463 32.56 -15.81 8.08
C PHE A 463 31.99 -14.60 7.33
N GLN A 464 32.24 -13.42 7.89
CA GLN A 464 31.99 -12.14 7.22
C GLN A 464 32.99 -11.87 6.09
#